data_c4a75771d37ff75e8ce8aba406d16793
#
_entry.id   c4a75771d37ff75e8ce8aba406d16793
#
_cell.length_a   1.000
_cell.length_b   1.000
_cell.length_c   1.000
_cell.angle_alpha   90.00
_cell.angle_beta   90.00
_cell.angle_gamma   90.00
#
_symmetry.space_group_name_H-M   'P 1'
#
loop_
_entity.id
_entity.type
_entity.pdbx_description
1 polymer ?
#
loop_
_entity_poly.entity_id
_entity_poly.type
_entity_poly.pdbx_seq_one_letter_code
_entity_poly.pdbx_strand_id
1 'polypeptide(L)'
;MELQNKATSLWGNFFNVRMVQIRTFHMTWFAFFACFFAWFGIAPMMIIVREELGLTKSQVGWTIIASVAVTIFARLFIGWLCDRIGPRLAYTWLLCLGALPVAGIGLSDDFTSFLLFRLAIGVIGASFVITQYHTSVMFAPNVVGTANATSAGWGNLGGGVTQIVMPLIFTGFIVGFSFTDAQAWRAAMLLVGIIT
;
A
#
# COMPACT_ATOMS: atom_id res chain seq x y z
N MET A 1 17.41 16.26 8.29
CA MET A 1 18.43 15.44 8.99
C MET A 1 19.35 14.87 7.93
N GLU A 2 20.58 15.35 7.85
CA GLU A 2 21.58 14.80 6.92
C GLU A 2 22.39 13.72 7.62
N LEU A 3 22.35 12.50 7.11
CA LEU A 3 23.20 11.43 7.60
C LEU A 3 24.62 11.62 7.04
N GLN A 4 25.62 11.67 7.92
CA GLN A 4 27.03 11.80 7.53
C GLN A 4 27.55 10.55 6.78
N ASN A 5 26.95 9.36 7.00
CA ASN A 5 27.36 8.09 6.43
C ASN A 5 26.31 7.53 5.46
N LYS A 6 26.11 8.23 4.32
CA LYS A 6 25.23 7.73 3.26
C LYS A 6 25.89 6.58 2.50
N ALA A 7 25.08 5.60 2.08
CA ALA A 7 25.59 4.48 1.26
C ALA A 7 25.98 5.00 -0.15
N THR A 8 27.19 4.68 -0.58
CA THR A 8 27.75 5.08 -1.89
C THR A 8 27.60 4.01 -2.96
N SER A 9 27.11 2.82 -2.61
CA SER A 9 26.84 1.71 -3.52
C SER A 9 25.57 0.98 -3.07
N LEU A 10 24.70 0.64 -4.03
CA LEU A 10 23.54 -0.19 -3.79
C LEU A 10 23.83 -1.66 -4.09
N TRP A 11 24.22 -1.95 -5.34
CA TRP A 11 24.34 -3.33 -5.82
C TRP A 11 25.49 -4.12 -5.15
N GLY A 12 26.61 -3.48 -4.89
CA GLY A 12 27.74 -4.12 -4.18
C GLY A 12 27.42 -4.50 -2.74
N ASN A 13 26.41 -3.87 -2.14
CA ASN A 13 25.98 -4.09 -0.76
C ASN A 13 24.55 -4.59 -0.62
N PHE A 14 23.87 -4.93 -1.73
CA PHE A 14 22.43 -5.19 -1.75
C PHE A 14 21.98 -6.24 -0.73
N PHE A 15 22.78 -7.27 -0.51
CA PHE A 15 22.49 -8.33 0.48
C PHE A 15 23.13 -8.11 1.85
N ASN A 16 23.85 -6.99 2.04
CA ASN A 16 24.52 -6.70 3.30
C ASN A 16 23.56 -6.02 4.30
N VAL A 17 22.64 -6.79 4.85
CA VAL A 17 21.66 -6.32 5.85
C VAL A 17 22.27 -5.86 7.17
N ARG A 18 23.59 -6.06 7.38
CA ARG A 18 24.31 -5.49 8.54
C ARG A 18 24.48 -3.99 8.40
N MET A 19 24.55 -3.47 7.17
CA MET A 19 24.53 -2.03 6.93
C MET A 19 23.14 -1.47 7.20
N VAL A 20 23.08 -0.48 8.08
CA VAL A 20 21.79 0.17 8.46
C VAL A 20 21.07 0.73 7.24
N GLN A 21 21.78 1.36 6.31
CA GLN A 21 21.23 1.94 5.09
C GLN A 21 20.54 0.89 4.21
N ILE A 22 21.20 -0.26 4.02
CA ILE A 22 20.66 -1.36 3.20
C ILE A 22 19.48 -2.03 3.89
N ARG A 23 19.59 -2.32 5.19
CA ARG A 23 18.47 -2.87 5.96
C ARG A 23 17.26 -1.95 5.92
N THR A 24 17.45 -0.65 6.14
CA THR A 24 16.40 0.36 6.08
C THR A 24 15.79 0.43 4.69
N PHE A 25 16.61 0.38 3.64
CA PHE A 25 16.15 0.34 2.26
C PHE A 25 15.21 -0.86 2.01
N HIS A 26 15.59 -2.06 2.46
CA HIS A 26 14.74 -3.24 2.31
C HIS A 26 13.43 -3.13 3.08
N MET A 27 13.46 -2.63 4.30
CA MET A 27 12.23 -2.38 5.08
C MET A 27 11.34 -1.35 4.40
N THR A 28 11.92 -0.30 3.82
CA THR A 28 11.19 0.80 3.18
C THR A 28 10.47 0.34 1.91
N TRP A 29 11.15 -0.35 0.98
CA TRP A 29 10.47 -0.82 -0.22
C TRP A 29 9.45 -1.93 0.09
N PHE A 30 9.70 -2.76 1.11
CA PHE A 30 8.74 -3.79 1.53
C PHE A 30 7.48 -3.16 2.15
N ALA A 31 7.63 -2.13 2.98
CA ALA A 31 6.48 -1.37 3.49
C ALA A 31 5.69 -0.71 2.36
N PHE A 32 6.38 -0.18 1.33
CA PHE A 32 5.73 0.34 0.13
C PHE A 32 4.98 -0.75 -0.65
N PHE A 33 5.58 -1.93 -0.80
CA PHE A 33 4.94 -3.10 -1.40
C PHE A 33 3.66 -3.48 -0.64
N ALA A 34 3.71 -3.56 0.70
CA ALA A 34 2.54 -3.88 1.53
C ALA A 34 1.42 -2.83 1.36
N CYS A 35 1.77 -1.54 1.35
CA CYS A 35 0.83 -0.46 1.08
C CYS A 35 0.14 -0.61 -0.29
N PHE A 36 0.90 -0.90 -1.35
CA PHE A 36 0.35 -1.05 -2.69
C PHE A 36 -0.44 -2.34 -2.85
N PHE A 37 0.01 -3.41 -2.22
CA PHE A 37 -0.74 -4.66 -2.15
C PHE A 37 -2.12 -4.42 -1.52
N ALA A 38 -2.18 -3.74 -0.38
CA ALA A 38 -3.44 -3.42 0.31
C ALA A 38 -4.32 -2.45 -0.49
N TRP A 39 -3.74 -1.40 -1.08
CA TRP A 39 -4.48 -0.39 -1.85
C TRP A 39 -5.19 -0.99 -3.06
N PHE A 40 -4.51 -1.90 -3.78
CA PHE A 40 -5.07 -2.56 -4.95
C PHE A 40 -5.79 -3.88 -4.65
N GLY A 41 -5.82 -4.31 -3.38
CA GLY A 41 -6.36 -5.61 -2.95
C GLY A 41 -7.79 -5.90 -3.41
N ILE A 42 -8.66 -4.88 -3.43
CA ILE A 42 -10.06 -5.04 -3.84
C ILE A 42 -10.23 -5.14 -5.37
N ALA A 43 -9.24 -4.68 -6.17
CA ALA A 43 -9.40 -4.54 -7.61
C ALA A 43 -9.75 -5.86 -8.34
N PRO A 44 -9.11 -7.01 -8.04
CA PRO A 44 -9.44 -8.28 -8.69
C PRO A 44 -10.85 -8.79 -8.36
N MET A 45 -11.42 -8.39 -7.23
CA MET A 45 -12.73 -8.83 -6.76
C MET A 45 -13.85 -7.82 -7.10
N MET A 46 -13.53 -6.77 -7.86
CA MET A 46 -14.45 -5.65 -8.10
C MET A 46 -15.72 -6.06 -8.85
N ILE A 47 -15.70 -7.15 -9.62
CA ILE A 47 -16.87 -7.69 -10.29
C ILE A 47 -17.87 -8.20 -9.23
N ILE A 48 -17.39 -9.00 -8.29
CA ILE A 48 -18.20 -9.61 -7.22
C ILE A 48 -18.78 -8.52 -6.31
N VAL A 49 -17.92 -7.59 -5.88
CA VAL A 49 -18.33 -6.43 -5.05
C VAL A 49 -19.41 -5.59 -5.74
N ARG A 50 -19.24 -5.36 -7.04
CA ARG A 50 -20.21 -4.61 -7.85
C ARG A 50 -21.58 -5.30 -7.89
N GLU A 51 -21.61 -6.60 -8.07
CA GLU A 51 -22.85 -7.39 -8.13
C GLU A 51 -23.53 -7.43 -6.77
N GLU A 52 -22.77 -7.66 -5.70
CA GLU A 52 -23.32 -7.74 -4.34
C GLU A 52 -23.88 -6.39 -3.85
N LEU A 53 -23.14 -5.30 -4.04
CA LEU A 53 -23.57 -3.96 -3.60
C LEU A 53 -24.47 -3.24 -4.61
N GLY A 54 -24.84 -3.90 -5.73
CA GLY A 54 -25.69 -3.32 -6.77
C GLY A 54 -25.10 -2.07 -7.44
N LEU A 55 -23.77 -1.96 -7.55
CA LEU A 55 -23.12 -0.76 -8.06
C LEU A 55 -23.24 -0.64 -9.58
N THR A 56 -23.56 0.56 -10.05
CA THR A 56 -23.48 0.89 -11.47
C THR A 56 -22.00 0.99 -11.94
N LYS A 57 -21.78 0.87 -13.26
CA LYS A 57 -20.42 1.07 -13.83
C LYS A 57 -19.84 2.46 -13.49
N SER A 58 -20.70 3.49 -13.48
CA SER A 58 -20.28 4.85 -13.11
C SER A 58 -19.83 4.93 -11.66
N GLN A 59 -20.56 4.31 -10.74
CA GLN A 59 -20.21 4.28 -9.31
C GLN A 59 -18.88 3.56 -9.08
N VAL A 60 -18.63 2.44 -9.76
CA VAL A 60 -17.33 1.77 -9.74
C VAL A 60 -16.22 2.73 -10.20
N GLY A 61 -16.44 3.44 -11.31
CA GLY A 61 -15.50 4.46 -11.80
C GLY A 61 -15.23 5.55 -10.74
N TRP A 62 -16.24 6.06 -10.08
CA TRP A 62 -16.09 7.05 -9.00
C TRP A 62 -15.27 6.53 -7.83
N THR A 63 -15.45 5.26 -7.42
CA THR A 63 -14.63 4.69 -6.32
C THR A 63 -13.15 4.59 -6.68
N ILE A 64 -12.81 4.31 -7.94
CA ILE A 64 -11.44 4.27 -8.44
C ILE A 64 -10.86 5.69 -8.46
N ILE A 65 -11.57 6.64 -9.06
CA ILE A 65 -11.14 8.05 -9.15
C ILE A 65 -10.93 8.63 -7.76
N ALA A 66 -11.87 8.43 -6.83
CA ALA A 66 -11.79 8.93 -5.47
C ALA A 66 -10.57 8.38 -4.72
N SER A 67 -10.32 7.07 -4.83
CA SER A 67 -9.17 6.41 -4.21
C SER A 67 -7.83 6.92 -4.74
N VAL A 68 -7.76 7.32 -6.01
CA VAL A 68 -6.53 7.90 -6.58
C VAL A 68 -6.44 9.39 -6.29
N ALA A 69 -7.53 10.14 -6.42
CA ALA A 69 -7.52 11.59 -6.24
C ALA A 69 -7.14 12.02 -4.82
N VAL A 70 -7.57 11.28 -3.80
CA VAL A 70 -7.22 11.58 -2.40
C VAL A 70 -5.71 11.50 -2.15
N THR A 71 -4.97 10.73 -2.94
CA THR A 71 -3.51 10.62 -2.79
C THR A 71 -2.81 11.97 -3.00
N ILE A 72 -3.39 12.90 -3.76
CA ILE A 72 -2.82 14.23 -3.99
C ILE A 72 -2.69 14.96 -2.66
N PHE A 73 -3.78 15.03 -1.90
CA PHE A 73 -3.79 15.69 -0.57
C PHE A 73 -3.01 14.89 0.46
N ALA A 74 -3.16 13.56 0.45
CA ALA A 74 -2.45 12.66 1.35
C ALA A 74 -0.93 12.80 1.20
N ARG A 75 -0.40 12.94 -0.03
CA ARG A 75 1.03 13.12 -0.29
C ARG A 75 1.57 14.42 0.31
N LEU A 76 0.82 15.52 0.20
CA LEU A 76 1.22 16.79 0.81
C LEU A 76 1.28 16.68 2.33
N PHE A 77 0.25 16.09 2.94
CA PHE A 77 0.19 15.89 4.38
C PHE A 77 1.30 14.95 4.88
N ILE A 78 1.50 13.82 4.22
CA ILE A 78 2.53 12.84 4.58
C ILE A 78 3.94 13.40 4.36
N GLY A 79 4.17 14.21 3.33
CA GLY A 79 5.44 14.92 3.14
C GLY A 79 5.75 15.83 4.32
N TRP A 80 4.79 16.67 4.70
CA TRP A 80 4.89 17.50 5.89
C TRP A 80 5.12 16.68 7.18
N LEU A 81 4.42 15.55 7.32
CA LEU A 81 4.58 14.67 8.47
C LEU A 81 5.99 14.06 8.54
N CYS A 82 6.54 13.63 7.38
CA CYS A 82 7.92 13.13 7.30
C CYS A 82 8.95 14.17 7.78
N ASP A 83 8.75 15.44 7.43
CA ASP A 83 9.63 16.52 7.87
C ASP A 83 9.55 16.74 9.39
N ARG A 84 8.38 16.48 10.00
CA ARG A 84 8.14 16.70 11.44
C ARG A 84 8.57 15.55 12.33
N ILE A 85 8.16 14.32 11.99
CA ILE A 85 8.35 13.14 12.86
C ILE A 85 9.34 12.12 12.28
N GLY A 86 9.81 12.36 11.06
CA GLY A 86 10.71 11.47 10.33
C GLY A 86 9.99 10.30 9.63
N PRO A 87 10.65 9.69 8.62
CA PRO A 87 10.02 8.70 7.74
C PRO A 87 9.65 7.41 8.47
N ARG A 88 10.40 6.99 9.48
CA ARG A 88 10.11 5.76 10.23
C ARG A 88 8.76 5.82 10.92
N LEU A 89 8.51 6.87 11.69
CA LEU A 89 7.24 7.04 12.41
C LEU A 89 6.09 7.33 11.44
N ALA A 90 6.35 8.13 10.39
CA ALA A 90 5.36 8.39 9.34
C ALA A 90 4.89 7.09 8.67
N TYR A 91 5.80 6.15 8.38
CA TYR A 91 5.44 4.83 7.86
C TYR A 91 4.64 3.99 8.84
N THR A 92 5.09 3.94 10.09
CA THR A 92 4.37 3.18 11.14
C THR A 92 2.93 3.66 11.25
N TRP A 93 2.72 4.97 11.34
CA TRP A 93 1.37 5.54 11.41
C TRP A 93 0.56 5.30 10.13
N LEU A 94 1.18 5.42 8.96
CA LEU A 94 0.50 5.19 7.69
C LEU A 94 0.02 3.74 7.56
N LEU A 95 0.85 2.77 7.93
CA LEU A 95 0.49 1.34 7.90
C LEU A 95 -0.59 1.03 8.94
N CYS A 96 -0.40 1.41 10.21
CA CYS A 96 -1.35 1.12 11.28
C CYS A 96 -2.74 1.77 11.02
N LEU A 97 -2.77 3.04 10.62
CA LEU A 97 -4.03 3.74 10.34
C LEU A 97 -4.64 3.31 9.01
N GLY A 98 -3.81 2.99 8.02
CA GLY A 98 -4.25 2.50 6.71
C GLY A 98 -4.81 1.08 6.75
N ALA A 99 -4.31 0.24 7.65
CA ALA A 99 -4.81 -1.13 7.87
C ALA A 99 -6.29 -1.14 8.29
N LEU A 100 -6.73 -0.14 9.07
CA LEU A 100 -8.11 -0.05 9.56
C LEU A 100 -9.15 0.03 8.43
N PRO A 101 -9.06 0.98 7.47
CA PRO A 101 -10.02 1.02 6.37
C PRO A 101 -9.87 -0.16 5.39
N VAL A 102 -8.68 -0.74 5.25
CA VAL A 102 -8.49 -1.95 4.44
C VAL A 102 -9.23 -3.14 5.06
N ALA A 103 -9.07 -3.36 6.36
CA ALA A 103 -9.82 -4.40 7.08
C ALA A 103 -11.32 -4.10 7.12
N GLY A 104 -11.68 -2.83 7.29
CA GLY A 104 -13.06 -2.38 7.47
C GLY A 104 -13.89 -2.29 6.19
N ILE A 105 -13.30 -2.29 4.99
CA ILE A 105 -14.07 -2.16 3.73
C ILE A 105 -15.10 -3.28 3.55
N GLY A 106 -14.85 -4.44 4.15
CA GLY A 106 -15.82 -5.54 4.20
C GLY A 106 -17.10 -5.24 4.97
N LEU A 107 -17.18 -4.12 5.70
CA LEU A 107 -18.41 -3.64 6.38
C LEU A 107 -19.28 -2.78 5.49
N SER A 108 -18.91 -2.57 4.23
CA SER A 108 -19.70 -1.78 3.29
C SER A 108 -20.94 -2.54 2.84
N ASP A 109 -22.10 -1.86 2.90
CA ASP A 109 -23.38 -2.41 2.47
C ASP A 109 -24.02 -1.59 1.33
N ASP A 110 -23.45 -0.43 1.01
CA ASP A 110 -23.93 0.46 -0.05
C ASP A 110 -22.77 1.21 -0.75
N PHE A 111 -23.13 1.96 -1.82
CA PHE A 111 -22.16 2.77 -2.56
C PHE A 111 -21.45 3.80 -1.69
N THR A 112 -22.16 4.46 -0.78
CA THR A 112 -21.60 5.56 0.02
C THR A 112 -20.56 5.06 1.01
N SER A 113 -20.89 4.01 1.76
CA SER A 113 -19.96 3.38 2.70
C SER A 113 -18.73 2.82 1.97
N PHE A 114 -18.93 2.14 0.84
CA PHE A 114 -17.84 1.63 0.02
C PHE A 114 -16.94 2.75 -0.51
N LEU A 115 -17.52 3.86 -1.00
CA LEU A 115 -16.77 5.03 -1.47
C LEU A 115 -15.93 5.65 -0.36
N LEU A 116 -16.48 5.78 0.86
CA LEU A 116 -15.75 6.33 2.00
C LEU A 116 -14.55 5.45 2.39
N PHE A 117 -14.72 4.12 2.42
CA PHE A 117 -13.60 3.21 2.63
C PHE A 117 -12.56 3.32 1.50
N ARG A 118 -12.98 3.43 0.24
CA ARG A 118 -12.07 3.63 -0.90
C ARG A 118 -11.27 4.93 -0.81
N LEU A 119 -11.90 6.01 -0.34
CA LEU A 119 -11.21 7.27 -0.05
C LEU A 119 -10.16 7.08 1.06
N ALA A 120 -10.54 6.46 2.18
CA ALA A 120 -9.65 6.23 3.30
C ALA A 120 -8.46 5.33 2.91
N ILE A 121 -8.71 4.24 2.18
CA ILE A 121 -7.66 3.35 1.64
C ILE A 121 -6.72 4.10 0.69
N GLY A 122 -7.24 5.04 -0.10
CA GLY A 122 -6.44 5.84 -1.02
C GLY A 122 -5.31 6.64 -0.34
N VAL A 123 -5.45 6.97 0.96
CA VAL A 123 -4.40 7.65 1.72
C VAL A 123 -3.10 6.83 1.78
N ILE A 124 -3.20 5.50 1.76
CA ILE A 124 -2.03 4.58 1.74
C ILE A 124 -1.15 4.81 0.51
N GLY A 125 -1.72 5.29 -0.59
CA GLY A 125 -0.97 5.67 -1.80
C GLY A 125 0.06 6.77 -1.59
N ALA A 126 0.02 7.49 -0.45
CA ALA A 126 1.06 8.45 -0.06
C ALA A 126 2.36 7.78 0.42
N SER A 127 2.38 6.46 0.63
CA SER A 127 3.57 5.67 0.99
C SER A 127 4.74 5.88 0.03
N PHE A 128 4.47 6.19 -1.23
CA PHE A 128 5.49 6.56 -2.21
C PHE A 128 6.35 7.74 -1.74
N VAL A 129 5.76 8.78 -1.15
CA VAL A 129 6.50 9.97 -0.66
C VAL A 129 7.48 9.57 0.44
N ILE A 130 7.03 8.77 1.41
CA ILE A 130 7.89 8.30 2.50
C ILE A 130 9.04 7.47 1.95
N THR A 131 8.76 6.61 0.98
CA THR A 131 9.75 5.75 0.34
C THR A 131 10.86 6.58 -0.31
N GLN A 132 10.48 7.57 -1.14
CA GLN A 132 11.43 8.44 -1.84
C GLN A 132 12.24 9.29 -0.85
N TYR A 133 11.58 9.87 0.15
CA TYR A 133 12.25 10.65 1.20
C TYR A 133 13.27 9.79 1.96
N HIS A 134 12.83 8.64 2.48
CA HIS A 134 13.67 7.77 3.30
C HIS A 134 14.87 7.22 2.52
N THR A 135 14.65 6.78 1.27
CA THR A 135 15.73 6.33 0.39
C THR A 135 16.72 7.46 0.10
N SER A 136 16.23 8.67 -0.18
CA SER A 136 17.09 9.82 -0.48
C SER A 136 17.96 10.26 0.71
N VAL A 137 17.49 10.05 1.94
CA VAL A 137 18.29 10.31 3.15
C VAL A 137 19.39 9.26 3.31
N MET A 138 19.16 8.00 2.96
CA MET A 138 20.07 6.88 3.20
C MET A 138 21.19 6.75 2.15
N PHE A 139 20.99 7.25 0.93
CA PHE A 139 21.92 7.05 -0.18
C PHE A 139 22.58 8.35 -0.62
N ALA A 140 23.85 8.25 -1.04
CA ALA A 140 24.62 9.37 -1.54
C ALA A 140 24.16 9.81 -2.95
N PRO A 141 24.44 11.07 -3.36
CA PRO A 141 23.97 11.62 -4.64
C PRO A 141 24.34 10.80 -5.87
N ASN A 142 25.46 10.09 -5.84
CA ASN A 142 25.93 9.26 -6.95
C ASN A 142 25.09 7.99 -7.19
N VAL A 143 24.28 7.54 -6.21
CA VAL A 143 23.48 6.30 -6.30
C VAL A 143 22.01 6.50 -5.90
N VAL A 144 21.63 7.67 -5.43
CA VAL A 144 20.27 7.93 -4.92
C VAL A 144 19.19 7.73 -6.00
N GLY A 145 19.48 8.09 -7.24
CA GLY A 145 18.56 7.86 -8.37
C GLY A 145 18.28 6.37 -8.57
N THR A 146 19.32 5.55 -8.61
CA THR A 146 19.17 4.08 -8.74
C THR A 146 18.46 3.48 -7.54
N ALA A 147 18.79 3.93 -6.32
CA ALA A 147 18.14 3.44 -5.10
C ALA A 147 16.65 3.79 -5.08
N ASN A 148 16.28 5.02 -5.45
CA ASN A 148 14.89 5.45 -5.55
C ASN A 148 14.12 4.68 -6.64
N ALA A 149 14.71 4.48 -7.81
CA ALA A 149 14.09 3.70 -8.88
C ALA A 149 13.87 2.24 -8.47
N THR A 150 14.86 1.64 -7.79
CA THR A 150 14.76 0.26 -7.30
C THR A 150 13.70 0.12 -6.23
N SER A 151 13.68 1.01 -5.22
CA SER A 151 12.64 0.97 -4.17
C SER A 151 11.24 1.23 -4.72
N ALA A 152 11.11 2.13 -5.71
CA ALA A 152 9.85 2.38 -6.38
C ALA A 152 9.38 1.16 -7.18
N GLY A 153 10.26 0.52 -7.96
CA GLY A 153 9.94 -0.67 -8.75
C GLY A 153 9.48 -1.84 -7.87
N TRP A 154 10.24 -2.20 -6.85
CA TRP A 154 9.88 -3.28 -5.91
C TRP A 154 8.62 -2.96 -5.12
N GLY A 155 8.43 -1.72 -4.70
CA GLY A 155 7.22 -1.31 -3.99
C GLY A 155 5.96 -1.37 -4.86
N ASN A 156 6.03 -0.83 -6.08
CA ASN A 156 4.91 -0.88 -7.03
C ASN A 156 4.51 -2.31 -7.42
N LEU A 157 5.44 -3.27 -7.36
CA LEU A 157 5.16 -4.68 -7.62
C LEU A 157 4.04 -5.23 -6.72
N GLY A 158 3.85 -4.64 -5.52
CA GLY A 158 2.73 -4.99 -4.64
C GLY A 158 1.38 -4.92 -5.33
N GLY A 159 1.14 -3.87 -6.13
CA GLY A 159 -0.09 -3.73 -6.92
C GLY A 159 -0.25 -4.79 -8.03
N GLY A 160 0.86 -5.27 -8.60
CA GLY A 160 0.86 -6.37 -9.58
C GLY A 160 0.63 -7.74 -8.92
N VAL A 161 1.34 -8.01 -7.83
CA VAL A 161 1.24 -9.28 -7.09
C VAL A 161 -0.17 -9.49 -6.54
N THR A 162 -0.83 -8.42 -6.10
CA THR A 162 -2.20 -8.48 -5.59
C THR A 162 -3.19 -9.03 -6.63
N GLN A 163 -2.96 -8.81 -7.94
CA GLN A 163 -3.83 -9.33 -9.00
C GLN A 163 -3.82 -10.87 -9.07
N ILE A 164 -2.77 -11.50 -8.57
CA ILE A 164 -2.63 -12.96 -8.53
C ILE A 164 -3.03 -13.49 -7.14
N VAL A 165 -2.53 -12.87 -6.09
CA VAL A 165 -2.67 -13.37 -4.72
C VAL A 165 -4.09 -13.21 -4.18
N MET A 166 -4.77 -12.09 -4.47
CA MET A 166 -6.13 -11.86 -3.95
C MET A 166 -7.17 -12.85 -4.49
N PRO A 167 -7.21 -13.20 -5.79
CA PRO A 167 -8.08 -14.29 -6.26
C PRO A 167 -7.79 -15.64 -5.61
N LEU A 168 -6.52 -15.94 -5.30
CA LEU A 168 -6.16 -17.18 -4.60
C LEU A 168 -6.66 -17.18 -3.16
N ILE A 169 -6.52 -16.06 -2.44
CA ILE A 169 -7.06 -15.91 -1.07
C ILE A 169 -8.59 -16.03 -1.10
N PHE A 170 -9.26 -15.36 -2.04
CA PHE A 170 -10.71 -15.42 -2.23
C PHE A 170 -11.18 -16.86 -2.48
N THR A 171 -10.56 -17.55 -3.43
CA THR A 171 -10.88 -18.95 -3.72
C THR A 171 -10.60 -19.86 -2.53
N GLY A 172 -9.53 -19.59 -1.78
CA GLY A 172 -9.21 -20.31 -0.55
C GLY A 172 -10.32 -20.21 0.51
N PHE A 173 -10.96 -19.05 0.67
CA PHE A 173 -12.10 -18.88 1.56
C PHE A 173 -13.35 -19.63 1.08
N ILE A 174 -13.63 -19.64 -0.22
CA ILE A 174 -14.75 -20.39 -0.79
C ILE A 174 -14.55 -21.90 -0.61
N VAL A 175 -13.40 -22.42 -1.04
CA VAL A 175 -13.15 -23.88 -1.03
C VAL A 175 -12.84 -24.41 0.37
N GLY A 176 -12.04 -23.68 1.16
CA GLY A 176 -11.59 -24.14 2.48
C GLY A 176 -12.61 -23.94 3.60
N PHE A 177 -13.42 -22.86 3.52
CA PHE A 177 -14.37 -22.49 4.58
C PHE A 177 -15.83 -22.47 4.12
N SER A 178 -16.11 -22.85 2.86
CA SER A 178 -17.45 -22.83 2.27
C SER A 178 -18.16 -21.46 2.37
N PHE A 179 -17.37 -20.38 2.27
CA PHE A 179 -17.92 -19.04 2.28
C PHE A 179 -18.66 -18.74 0.97
N THR A 180 -19.71 -17.91 1.06
CA THR A 180 -20.31 -17.30 -0.12
C THR A 180 -19.35 -16.27 -0.73
N ASP A 181 -19.57 -15.88 -1.99
CA ASP A 181 -18.77 -14.85 -2.66
C ASP A 181 -18.71 -13.55 -1.84
N ALA A 182 -19.87 -13.15 -1.27
CA ALA A 182 -19.98 -11.99 -0.39
C ALA A 182 -19.11 -12.10 0.86
N GLN A 183 -19.09 -13.24 1.50
CA GLN A 183 -18.27 -13.48 2.70
C GLN A 183 -16.79 -13.57 2.34
N ALA A 184 -16.45 -14.21 1.22
CA ALA A 184 -15.09 -14.49 0.82
C ALA A 184 -14.29 -13.20 0.50
N TRP A 185 -14.87 -12.24 -0.26
CA TRP A 185 -14.15 -10.99 -0.55
C TRP A 185 -13.99 -10.12 0.72
N ARG A 186 -14.99 -10.11 1.62
CA ARG A 186 -14.94 -9.39 2.89
C ARG A 186 -13.83 -9.98 3.79
N ALA A 187 -13.78 -11.31 3.90
CA ALA A 187 -12.74 -12.01 4.65
C ALA A 187 -11.35 -11.81 4.05
N ALA A 188 -11.23 -11.82 2.71
CA ALA A 188 -9.97 -11.56 2.03
C ALA A 188 -9.43 -10.15 2.33
N MET A 189 -10.29 -9.11 2.30
CA MET A 189 -9.88 -7.75 2.64
C MET A 189 -9.57 -7.58 4.13
N LEU A 190 -10.31 -8.26 5.02
CA LEU A 190 -9.98 -8.29 6.45
C LEU A 190 -8.59 -8.89 6.68
N LEU A 191 -8.28 -10.02 6.05
CA LEU A 191 -6.96 -10.66 6.14
C LEU A 191 -5.86 -9.71 5.67
N VAL A 192 -6.05 -9.05 4.53
CA VAL A 192 -5.08 -8.08 4.01
C VAL A 192 -4.87 -6.93 4.98
N GLY A 193 -5.93 -6.37 5.57
CA GLY A 193 -5.80 -5.32 6.57
C GLY A 193 -5.04 -5.77 7.83
N ILE A 194 -5.18 -7.02 8.25
CA ILE A 194 -4.45 -7.55 9.42
C ILE A 194 -2.96 -7.74 9.13
N ILE A 195 -2.58 -8.11 7.90
CA ILE A 195 -1.19 -8.35 7.54
C ILE A 195 -0.44 -7.11 7.04
N THR A 196 -1.15 -5.98 6.84
CA THR A 196 -0.56 -4.69 6.42
C THR A 196 -0.15 -3.87 7.62
#